data_ab3523991a537f423d2f66a299519c53
#
_entry.id   ab3523991a537f423d2f66a299519c53
#
_cell.length_a   1.000
_cell.length_b   1.000
_cell.length_c   1.000
_cell.angle_alpha   90.00
_cell.angle_beta   90.00
_cell.angle_gamma   90.00
#
_symmetry.space_group_name_H-M   'P 1'
#
loop_
_entity.id
_entity.type
_entity.pdbx_description
1 polymer ?
#
loop_
_entity_poly.entity_id
_entity_poly.type
_entity_poly.pdbx_seq_one_letter_code
_entity_poly.pdbx_strand_id
1 'polypeptide(L)'
;HDDLRGLVERFGLPFHHVSHRDAADRDLSREEHEAAIARVIDRYSPEYVVLARYMRVLSEEFVGRYPHRLVNIHHSFLPAFAGASPYRQAFTRGVKVIGATAHFVTAELDDGPIIAQDVIHVDHTFTPERMAQAGRDVEKLVLAKAVRLVLEERVFLHGRRTVVFE
;
A
#
# COMPACT_ATOMS: atom_id res chain seq x y z
N HIS A 1 1.75 15.95 -1.80
CA HIS A 1 2.33 16.33 -3.09
C HIS A 1 1.24 16.41 -4.14
N ASP A 2 1.30 17.42 -4.99
CA ASP A 2 0.31 17.66 -6.05
C ASP A 2 0.75 17.14 -7.42
N ASP A 3 1.87 16.44 -7.49
CA ASP A 3 2.53 16.01 -8.72
C ASP A 3 1.62 15.17 -9.65
N LEU A 4 0.67 14.44 -9.07
CA LEU A 4 -0.26 13.60 -9.82
C LEU A 4 -1.60 14.28 -10.15
N ARG A 5 -1.85 15.51 -9.67
CA ARG A 5 -3.13 16.21 -9.86
C ARG A 5 -3.53 16.23 -11.33
N GLY A 6 -2.67 16.76 -12.18
CA GLY A 6 -2.98 16.91 -13.61
C GLY A 6 -3.18 15.56 -14.34
N LEU A 7 -2.58 14.48 -13.84
CA LEU A 7 -2.81 13.14 -14.36
C LEU A 7 -4.21 12.63 -13.95
N VAL A 8 -4.54 12.71 -12.67
CA VAL A 8 -5.82 12.23 -12.10
C VAL A 8 -7.00 12.97 -12.74
N GLU A 9 -6.90 14.31 -12.84
CA GLU A 9 -7.96 15.15 -13.41
C GLU A 9 -8.20 14.89 -14.91
N ARG A 10 -7.17 14.47 -15.68
CA ARG A 10 -7.37 14.04 -17.08
C ARG A 10 -8.26 12.81 -17.23
N PHE A 11 -8.33 11.97 -16.20
CA PHE A 11 -9.25 10.83 -16.17
C PHE A 11 -10.64 11.18 -15.61
N GLY A 12 -10.92 12.47 -15.36
CA GLY A 12 -12.18 12.92 -14.80
C GLY A 12 -12.38 12.53 -13.33
N LEU A 13 -11.30 12.19 -12.64
CA LEU A 13 -11.34 11.76 -11.24
C LEU A 13 -11.04 12.93 -10.31
N PRO A 14 -11.70 13.02 -9.13
CA PRO A 14 -11.41 14.06 -8.15
C PRO A 14 -10.03 13.82 -7.53
N PHE A 15 -9.27 14.91 -7.36
CA PHE A 15 -7.99 14.91 -6.68
C PHE A 15 -8.07 15.74 -5.40
N HIS A 16 -7.65 15.17 -4.28
CA HIS A 16 -7.59 15.84 -2.99
C HIS A 16 -6.17 15.78 -2.42
N HIS A 17 -5.64 16.93 -2.06
CA HIS A 17 -4.39 17.02 -1.32
C HIS A 17 -4.70 17.26 0.16
N VAL A 18 -4.37 16.31 1.02
CA VAL A 18 -4.42 16.47 2.47
C VAL A 18 -3.01 16.79 2.96
N SER A 19 -2.80 18.06 3.34
CA SER A 19 -1.51 18.54 3.83
C SER A 19 -1.18 17.94 5.20
N HIS A 20 0.12 17.79 5.49
CA HIS A 20 0.64 17.50 6.82
C HIS A 20 0.71 18.75 7.70
N ARG A 21 0.44 19.92 7.13
CA ARG A 21 0.45 21.20 7.82
C ARG A 21 -0.90 21.87 7.70
N ASP A 22 -1.26 22.59 8.74
CA ASP A 22 -2.45 23.43 8.74
C ASP A 22 -2.20 24.76 7.98
N ALA A 23 -3.22 25.63 7.95
CA ALA A 23 -3.14 26.92 7.27
C ALA A 23 -2.13 27.89 7.94
N ALA A 24 -1.71 27.63 9.17
CA ALA A 24 -0.71 28.39 9.92
C ALA A 24 0.70 27.77 9.82
N ASP A 25 0.91 26.81 8.89
CA ASP A 25 2.17 26.08 8.67
C ASP A 25 2.64 25.23 9.90
N ARG A 26 1.73 24.90 10.82
CA ARG A 26 1.98 24.00 11.93
C ARG A 26 1.84 22.55 11.48
N ASP A 27 2.77 21.70 11.87
CA ASP A 27 2.67 20.27 11.61
C ASP A 27 1.44 19.67 12.33
N LEU A 28 0.61 18.96 11.59
CA LEU A 28 -0.53 18.24 12.13
C LEU A 28 -0.05 17.00 12.92
N SER A 29 -0.72 16.69 14.00
CA SER A 29 -0.56 15.38 14.64
C SER A 29 -0.99 14.26 13.68
N ARG A 30 -0.64 13.01 14.00
CA ARG A 30 -1.10 11.86 13.23
C ARG A 30 -2.62 11.81 13.19
N GLU A 31 -3.26 11.98 14.32
CA GLU A 31 -4.71 11.92 14.51
C GLU A 31 -5.42 13.05 13.73
N GLU A 32 -4.90 14.27 13.78
CA GLU A 32 -5.43 15.42 13.01
C GLU A 32 -5.36 15.17 11.51
N HIS A 33 -4.22 14.61 11.03
CA HIS A 33 -4.02 14.29 9.62
C HIS A 33 -4.92 13.14 9.17
N GLU A 34 -5.02 12.07 9.96
CA GLU A 34 -5.91 10.94 9.67
C GLU A 34 -7.39 11.36 9.69
N ALA A 35 -7.79 12.23 10.61
CA ALA A 35 -9.14 12.80 10.61
C ALA A 35 -9.43 13.62 9.34
N ALA A 36 -8.43 14.34 8.81
CA ALA A 36 -8.56 15.06 7.55
C ALA A 36 -8.71 14.11 6.36
N ILE A 37 -7.93 13.01 6.32
CA ILE A 37 -8.06 11.96 5.31
C ILE A 37 -9.44 11.31 5.41
N ALA A 38 -9.88 10.92 6.61
CA ALA A 38 -11.17 10.29 6.83
C ALA A 38 -12.33 11.14 6.31
N ARG A 39 -12.32 12.47 6.53
CA ARG A 39 -13.34 13.37 5.97
C ARG A 39 -13.42 13.32 4.43
N VAL A 40 -12.29 13.13 3.76
CA VAL A 40 -12.28 12.97 2.29
C VAL A 40 -12.85 11.61 1.90
N ILE A 41 -12.42 10.54 2.56
CA ILE A 41 -12.91 9.18 2.30
C ILE A 41 -14.43 9.11 2.50
N ASP A 42 -14.93 9.62 3.63
CA ASP A 42 -16.34 9.57 3.99
C ASP A 42 -17.24 10.33 2.98
N ARG A 43 -16.72 11.42 2.38
CA ARG A 43 -17.45 12.17 1.34
C ARG A 43 -17.79 11.29 0.14
N TYR A 44 -16.92 10.37 -0.23
CA TYR A 44 -17.09 9.50 -1.38
C TYR A 44 -17.64 8.12 -1.03
N SER A 45 -17.58 7.75 0.25
CA SER A 45 -17.98 6.44 0.77
C SER A 45 -17.49 5.27 -0.10
N PRO A 46 -16.20 5.21 -0.45
CA PRO A 46 -15.68 4.17 -1.32
C PRO A 46 -15.83 2.80 -0.67
N GLU A 47 -15.98 1.78 -1.47
CA GLU A 47 -16.03 0.39 -1.01
C GLU A 47 -14.67 -0.04 -0.44
N TYR A 48 -13.59 0.30 -1.14
CA TYR A 48 -12.21 0.05 -0.71
C TYR A 48 -11.37 1.31 -0.76
N VAL A 49 -10.36 1.37 0.10
CA VAL A 49 -9.32 2.40 0.11
C VAL A 49 -7.98 1.73 -0.15
N VAL A 50 -7.29 2.17 -1.20
CA VAL A 50 -6.01 1.60 -1.59
C VAL A 50 -4.87 2.51 -1.13
N LEU A 51 -3.95 1.95 -0.35
CA LEU A 51 -2.73 2.62 0.09
C LEU A 51 -1.61 2.27 -0.88
N ALA A 52 -1.23 3.23 -1.72
CA ALA A 52 -0.14 3.09 -2.66
C ALA A 52 0.99 4.07 -2.28
N ARG A 53 2.15 3.55 -1.91
CA ARG A 53 3.30 4.33 -1.43
C ARG A 53 2.96 5.21 -0.21
N TYR A 54 2.04 4.76 0.61
CA TYR A 54 1.70 5.40 1.86
C TYR A 54 2.70 4.95 2.94
N MET A 55 3.62 5.83 3.32
CA MET A 55 4.80 5.50 4.14
C MET A 55 4.61 5.86 5.62
N ARG A 56 3.37 5.96 6.09
CA ARG A 56 3.05 6.25 7.50
C ARG A 56 2.31 5.09 8.13
N VAL A 57 2.57 4.87 9.42
CA VAL A 57 1.81 3.90 10.21
C VAL A 57 0.46 4.53 10.57
N LEU A 58 -0.62 3.87 10.20
CA LEU A 58 -1.99 4.27 10.56
C LEU A 58 -2.27 3.94 12.03
N SER A 59 -3.10 4.74 12.67
CA SER A 59 -3.57 4.44 14.02
C SER A 59 -4.57 3.28 14.03
N GLU A 60 -4.67 2.58 15.16
CA GLU A 60 -5.69 1.54 15.37
C GLU A 60 -7.11 2.09 15.18
N GLU A 61 -7.36 3.33 15.63
CA GLU A 61 -8.64 4.00 15.46
C GLU A 61 -8.98 4.17 13.98
N PHE A 62 -8.02 4.66 13.17
CA PHE A 62 -8.23 4.84 11.73
C PHE A 62 -8.46 3.51 11.03
N VAL A 63 -7.66 2.49 11.32
CA VAL A 63 -7.82 1.15 10.75
C VAL A 63 -9.16 0.54 11.16
N GLY A 64 -9.55 0.66 12.44
CA GLY A 64 -10.81 0.16 12.97
C GLY A 64 -12.06 0.83 12.35
N ARG A 65 -11.92 2.04 11.79
CA ARG A 65 -13.00 2.73 11.06
C ARG A 65 -13.31 2.09 9.71
N TYR A 66 -12.34 1.42 9.10
CA TYR A 66 -12.46 0.82 7.77
C TYR A 66 -12.11 -0.68 7.79
N PRO A 67 -12.78 -1.53 8.58
CA PRO A 67 -12.42 -2.91 8.76
C PRO A 67 -12.48 -3.66 7.43
N HIS A 68 -11.38 -4.33 7.07
CA HIS A 68 -11.22 -5.11 5.83
C HIS A 68 -11.45 -4.32 4.53
N ARG A 69 -11.36 -2.99 4.58
CA ARG A 69 -11.54 -2.10 3.44
C ARG A 69 -10.28 -1.37 3.02
N LEU A 70 -9.22 -1.43 3.83
CA LEU A 70 -7.93 -0.84 3.51
C LEU A 70 -7.04 -1.90 2.86
N VAL A 71 -6.60 -1.66 1.64
CA VAL A 71 -5.67 -2.52 0.89
C VAL A 71 -4.35 -1.77 0.74
N ASN A 72 -3.26 -2.38 1.17
CA ASN A 72 -1.91 -1.82 1.03
C ASN A 72 -1.07 -2.62 0.05
N ILE A 73 -0.20 -1.96 -0.68
CA ILE A 73 0.90 -2.58 -1.41
C ILE A 73 2.21 -2.38 -0.66
N HIS A 74 2.80 -3.46 -0.21
CA HIS A 74 4.11 -3.49 0.42
C HIS A 74 5.17 -3.98 -0.56
N HIS A 75 6.29 -3.26 -0.61
CA HIS A 75 7.35 -3.47 -1.58
C HIS A 75 8.38 -4.53 -1.13
N SER A 76 7.88 -5.62 -0.57
CA SER A 76 8.64 -6.86 -0.34
C SER A 76 7.73 -8.09 -0.37
N PHE A 77 8.35 -9.26 -0.42
CA PHE A 77 7.67 -10.54 -0.25
C PHE A 77 7.50 -10.82 1.26
N LEU A 78 6.38 -10.36 1.84
CA LEU A 78 6.09 -10.54 3.26
C LEU A 78 6.03 -12.03 3.63
N PRO A 79 6.49 -12.41 4.82
CA PRO A 79 6.95 -11.57 5.93
C PRO A 79 8.41 -11.09 5.84
N ALA A 80 9.11 -11.30 4.73
CA ALA A 80 10.49 -10.86 4.58
C ALA A 80 10.57 -9.34 4.34
N PHE A 81 11.56 -8.69 4.97
CA PHE A 81 11.88 -7.28 4.79
C PHE A 81 10.71 -6.33 5.07
N ALA A 82 10.00 -6.55 6.17
CA ALA A 82 9.05 -5.59 6.69
C ALA A 82 9.72 -4.24 7.00
N GLY A 83 8.98 -3.14 6.91
CA GLY A 83 9.46 -1.80 7.21
C GLY A 83 10.14 -1.10 6.03
N ALA A 84 11.08 -0.18 6.32
CA ALA A 84 11.64 0.76 5.35
C ALA A 84 12.78 0.17 4.49
N SER A 85 12.88 0.65 3.24
CA SER A 85 13.98 0.35 2.29
C SER A 85 14.22 -1.14 2.01
N PRO A 86 13.22 -1.97 1.74
CA PRO A 86 13.37 -3.42 1.60
C PRO A 86 14.30 -3.81 0.44
N TYR A 87 14.32 -3.10 -0.68
CA TYR A 87 15.25 -3.41 -1.79
C TYR A 87 16.72 -3.22 -1.40
N ARG A 88 17.03 -2.24 -0.55
CA ARG A 88 18.39 -2.06 -0.03
C ARG A 88 18.77 -3.16 0.95
N GLN A 89 17.83 -3.57 1.80
CA GLN A 89 18.01 -4.72 2.70
C GLN A 89 18.24 -6.00 1.89
N ALA A 90 17.42 -6.25 0.87
CA ALA A 90 17.51 -7.38 -0.04
C ALA A 90 18.88 -7.44 -0.75
N PHE A 91 19.34 -6.30 -1.26
CA PHE A 91 20.67 -6.20 -1.88
C PHE A 91 21.79 -6.55 -0.91
N THR A 92 21.79 -5.93 0.28
CA THR A 92 22.80 -6.17 1.32
C THR A 92 22.82 -7.64 1.78
N ARG A 93 21.66 -8.30 1.84
CA ARG A 93 21.54 -9.72 2.19
C ARG A 93 21.93 -10.66 1.03
N GLY A 94 22.05 -10.13 -0.21
CA GLY A 94 22.38 -10.94 -1.38
C GLY A 94 21.28 -11.95 -1.75
N VAL A 95 19.99 -11.58 -1.56
CA VAL A 95 18.85 -12.45 -1.88
C VAL A 95 18.79 -12.77 -3.37
N LYS A 96 18.10 -13.84 -3.70
CA LYS A 96 17.93 -14.32 -5.09
C LYS A 96 16.54 -14.04 -5.64
N VAL A 97 15.63 -13.54 -4.80
CA VAL A 97 14.30 -13.11 -5.19
C VAL A 97 13.94 -11.82 -4.46
N ILE A 98 13.20 -10.95 -5.16
CA ILE A 98 12.50 -9.80 -4.58
C ILE A 98 11.05 -9.85 -5.03
N GLY A 99 10.15 -9.13 -4.37
CA GLY A 99 8.75 -9.18 -4.72
C GLY A 99 7.94 -8.06 -4.10
N ALA A 100 6.63 -8.21 -4.20
CA ALA A 100 5.65 -7.32 -3.60
C ALA A 100 4.48 -8.10 -3.02
N THR A 101 3.82 -7.51 -2.02
CA THR A 101 2.68 -8.08 -1.33
C THR A 101 1.56 -7.06 -1.24
N ALA A 102 0.38 -7.40 -1.75
CA ALA A 102 -0.85 -6.67 -1.46
C ALA A 102 -1.61 -7.41 -0.35
N HIS A 103 -2.00 -6.69 0.68
CA HIS A 103 -2.65 -7.25 1.86
C HIS A 103 -3.71 -6.30 2.42
N PHE A 104 -4.65 -6.82 3.18
CA PHE A 104 -5.52 -5.98 4.00
C PHE A 104 -4.71 -5.36 5.14
N VAL A 105 -5.02 -4.10 5.48
CA VAL A 105 -4.35 -3.41 6.59
C VAL A 105 -4.98 -3.80 7.91
N THR A 106 -4.13 -4.09 8.89
CA THR A 106 -4.48 -4.31 10.29
C THR A 106 -3.77 -3.29 11.18
N ALA A 107 -4.00 -3.35 12.49
CA ALA A 107 -3.29 -2.51 13.46
C ALA A 107 -1.79 -2.83 13.51
N GLU A 108 -1.43 -4.08 13.26
CA GLU A 108 -0.03 -4.51 13.16
C GLU A 108 0.55 -4.14 11.80
N LEU A 109 1.74 -3.52 11.82
CA LEU A 109 2.42 -3.07 10.62
C LEU A 109 2.78 -4.26 9.71
N ASP A 110 2.35 -4.20 8.45
CA ASP A 110 2.67 -5.17 7.39
C ASP A 110 2.32 -6.64 7.74
N ASP A 111 1.34 -6.86 8.64
CA ASP A 111 0.97 -8.20 9.15
C ASP A 111 -0.49 -8.60 8.83
N GLY A 112 -1.16 -7.87 7.98
CA GLY A 112 -2.53 -8.16 7.59
C GLY A 112 -2.69 -9.31 6.59
N PRO A 113 -3.90 -9.85 6.42
CA PRO A 113 -4.20 -10.95 5.50
C PRO A 113 -3.79 -10.64 4.06
N ILE A 114 -2.98 -11.52 3.47
CA ILE A 114 -2.40 -11.34 2.13
C ILE A 114 -3.45 -11.63 1.06
N ILE A 115 -3.58 -10.71 0.09
CA ILE A 115 -4.49 -10.84 -1.05
C ILE A 115 -3.76 -11.40 -2.27
N ALA A 116 -2.61 -10.84 -2.60
CA ALA A 116 -1.80 -11.26 -3.73
C ALA A 116 -0.32 -11.02 -3.44
N GLN A 117 0.52 -11.89 -3.97
CA GLN A 117 1.98 -11.75 -3.94
C GLN A 117 2.55 -12.17 -5.27
N ASP A 118 3.70 -11.57 -5.62
CA ASP A 118 4.52 -12.04 -6.73
C ASP A 118 5.98 -11.74 -6.47
N VAL A 119 6.87 -12.50 -7.13
CA VAL A 119 8.31 -12.39 -6.99
C VAL A 119 9.00 -12.43 -8.34
N ILE A 120 10.18 -11.81 -8.41
CA ILE A 120 11.10 -11.96 -9.53
C ILE A 120 12.45 -12.41 -9.02
N HIS A 121 13.15 -13.16 -9.87
CA HIS A 121 14.54 -13.56 -9.62
C HIS A 121 15.49 -12.39 -9.85
N VAL A 122 16.48 -12.28 -8.97
CA VAL A 122 17.59 -11.33 -9.07
C VAL A 122 18.92 -12.04 -8.91
N ASP A 123 19.96 -11.49 -9.48
CA ASP A 123 21.32 -12.05 -9.43
C ASP A 123 22.35 -10.98 -9.03
N HIS A 124 23.62 -11.35 -9.10
CA HIS A 124 24.74 -10.49 -8.73
C HIS A 124 24.95 -9.27 -9.64
N THR A 125 24.28 -9.22 -10.79
CA THR A 125 24.36 -8.08 -11.73
C THR A 125 23.38 -6.97 -11.39
N PHE A 126 22.42 -7.22 -10.46
CA PHE A 126 21.47 -6.21 -10.01
C PHE A 126 22.14 -5.24 -9.06
N THR A 127 22.00 -3.95 -9.32
CA THR A 127 22.27 -2.88 -8.36
C THR A 127 21.05 -2.63 -7.48
N PRO A 128 21.17 -1.92 -6.34
CA PRO A 128 20.01 -1.52 -5.54
C PRO A 128 18.96 -0.76 -6.35
N GLU A 129 19.38 0.11 -7.26
CA GLU A 129 18.51 0.93 -8.11
C GLU A 129 17.75 0.04 -9.11
N ARG A 130 18.44 -0.94 -9.71
CA ARG A 130 17.83 -1.90 -10.64
C ARG A 130 16.85 -2.82 -9.90
N MET A 131 17.18 -3.26 -8.67
CA MET A 131 16.24 -4.00 -7.83
C MET A 131 14.98 -3.17 -7.52
N ALA A 132 15.17 -1.90 -7.15
CA ALA A 132 14.05 -1.00 -6.84
C ALA A 132 13.18 -0.73 -8.08
N GLN A 133 13.78 -0.62 -9.28
CA GLN A 133 13.00 -0.45 -10.51
C GLN A 133 12.19 -1.71 -10.83
N ALA A 134 12.82 -2.87 -10.83
CA ALA A 134 12.17 -4.14 -11.09
C ALA A 134 11.06 -4.43 -10.06
N GLY A 135 11.32 -4.11 -8.78
CA GLY A 135 10.32 -4.23 -7.72
C GLY A 135 9.10 -3.35 -7.94
N ARG A 136 9.28 -2.09 -8.38
CA ARG A 136 8.14 -1.22 -8.73
C ARG A 136 7.27 -1.77 -9.86
N ASP A 137 7.85 -2.53 -10.78
CA ASP A 137 7.08 -3.15 -11.86
C ASP A 137 6.25 -4.33 -11.33
N VAL A 138 6.79 -5.12 -10.40
CA VAL A 138 6.03 -6.16 -9.68
C VAL A 138 4.93 -5.54 -8.82
N GLU A 139 5.23 -4.46 -8.06
CA GLU A 139 4.23 -3.76 -7.23
C GLU A 139 2.98 -3.36 -8.02
N LYS A 140 3.15 -2.82 -9.24
CA LYS A 140 2.03 -2.42 -10.10
C LYS A 140 1.13 -3.61 -10.45
N LEU A 141 1.73 -4.74 -10.83
CA LEU A 141 0.99 -5.95 -11.23
C LEU A 141 0.27 -6.57 -10.04
N VAL A 142 0.95 -6.70 -8.90
CA VAL A 142 0.37 -7.26 -7.67
C VAL A 142 -0.77 -6.39 -7.15
N LEU A 143 -0.61 -5.06 -7.13
CA LEU A 143 -1.67 -4.15 -6.70
C LEU A 143 -2.88 -4.21 -7.63
N ALA A 144 -2.66 -4.18 -8.94
CA ALA A 144 -3.74 -4.26 -9.92
C ALA A 144 -4.51 -5.59 -9.79
N LYS A 145 -3.79 -6.72 -9.61
CA LYS A 145 -4.40 -8.03 -9.35
C LYS A 145 -5.23 -8.02 -8.07
N ALA A 146 -4.67 -7.52 -6.96
CA ALA A 146 -5.34 -7.48 -5.67
C ALA A 146 -6.61 -6.62 -5.71
N VAL A 147 -6.53 -5.42 -6.28
CA VAL A 147 -7.69 -4.52 -6.43
C VAL A 147 -8.79 -5.17 -7.27
N ARG A 148 -8.44 -5.80 -8.38
CA ARG A 148 -9.41 -6.54 -9.19
C ARG A 148 -10.10 -7.65 -8.39
N LEU A 149 -9.33 -8.48 -7.68
CA LEU A 149 -9.87 -9.61 -6.90
C LEU A 149 -10.83 -9.17 -5.78
N VAL A 150 -10.53 -8.07 -5.09
CA VAL A 150 -11.43 -7.56 -4.04
C VAL A 150 -12.69 -6.91 -4.63
N LEU A 151 -12.59 -6.20 -5.76
CA LEU A 151 -13.74 -5.60 -6.44
C LEU A 151 -14.64 -6.65 -7.10
N GLU A 152 -14.09 -7.79 -7.51
CA GLU A 152 -14.84 -8.95 -8.02
C GLU A 152 -15.39 -9.87 -6.91
N GLU A 153 -15.25 -9.47 -5.64
CA GLU A 153 -15.68 -10.26 -4.45
C GLU A 153 -15.06 -11.67 -4.40
N ARG A 154 -13.83 -11.82 -4.87
CA ARG A 154 -13.13 -13.11 -4.99
C ARG A 154 -12.16 -13.39 -3.85
N VAL A 155 -12.14 -12.54 -2.81
CA VAL A 155 -11.25 -12.65 -1.66
C VAL A 155 -12.06 -12.81 -0.39
N PHE A 156 -11.92 -13.94 0.28
CA PHE A 156 -12.62 -14.25 1.52
C PHE A 156 -11.64 -14.34 2.67
N LEU A 157 -11.95 -13.68 3.77
CA LEU A 157 -11.15 -13.74 4.99
C LEU A 157 -11.45 -15.02 5.78
N HIS A 158 -10.38 -15.70 6.20
CA HIS A 158 -10.45 -16.84 7.10
C HIS A 158 -9.40 -16.71 8.22
N GLY A 159 -9.78 -16.08 9.32
CA GLY A 159 -8.86 -15.69 10.38
C GLY A 159 -7.81 -14.70 9.83
N ARG A 160 -6.53 -15.04 9.94
CA ARG A 160 -5.41 -14.23 9.43
C ARG A 160 -5.03 -14.54 7.98
N ARG A 161 -5.78 -15.36 7.29
CA ARG A 161 -5.52 -15.75 5.90
C ARG A 161 -6.65 -15.32 4.98
N THR A 162 -6.36 -15.29 3.69
CA THR A 162 -7.38 -15.16 2.65
C THR A 162 -7.58 -16.49 1.92
N VAL A 163 -8.79 -16.70 1.44
CA VAL A 163 -9.11 -17.68 0.40
C VAL A 163 -9.43 -16.90 -0.85
N VAL A 164 -8.67 -17.10 -1.92
CA VAL A 164 -8.77 -16.34 -3.16
C VAL A 164 -9.21 -17.25 -4.29
N PHE A 165 -10.24 -16.85 -5.02
CA PHE A 165 -10.74 -17.54 -6.21
C PHE A 165 -10.23 -16.84 -7.46
N GLU A 166 -9.23 -17.41 -8.14
CA GLU A 166 -8.63 -16.85 -9.38
C GLU A 166 -9.42 -17.22 -10.64
#